data_9a110d01c68faad32aec55cc0c28d937
#
_entry.id   9a110d01c68faad32aec55cc0c28d937
#
_cell.length_a   1.000
_cell.length_b   1.000
_cell.length_c   1.000
_cell.angle_alpha   90.00
_cell.angle_beta   90.00
_cell.angle_gamma   90.00
#
_symmetry.space_group_name_H-M   'P 1'
#
loop_
_entity.id
_entity.type
_entity.pdbx_description
1 polymer ?
#
loop_
_entity_poly.entity_id
_entity_poly.type
_entity_poly.pdbx_seq_one_letter_code
_entity_poly.pdbx_strand_id
1 'polypeptide(L)'
;MGTRCVHQVLVGAARNDAITAMALEIQSELTESFTSNIYCHHPVDASFPDYVRQLTEIDAGSPDDVLIYHLSFGIPEMTELLLGRPEKLVVAYHNVTPAEYYAELLPEFADALAYGKSEASFLKNQVSLAIADSEFNAEELESFGYQDVHVVAGGANPQRLREVAIDVNFMADLEQHFPNGFILFVSQVLPHKRVDHALEILQLLRTVHRLNIGLVIAGPIRQPAYEFAVQTLRDKLQDSHLLMANAVTDEQLATLYRACLCYIGTSEHEGLSVPPLEAMANGAPVVVLGAGAVPETVKSGGIVLPIDTGVIEFAEVVAEVITNSDLRSQLRRAGVARLNEGFAENSAQKFVELVSGITV
;
A
#
# COMPACT_ATOMS: atom_id res chain seq x y z
N MET A 1 -22.73 -12.52 -30.71
CA MET A 1 -21.64 -11.61 -30.42
C MET A 1 -20.73 -12.32 -29.41
N GLY A 2 -19.44 -12.47 -29.68
CA GLY A 2 -18.53 -13.07 -28.70
C GLY A 2 -18.46 -12.19 -27.43
N THR A 3 -18.27 -12.79 -26.28
CA THR A 3 -18.06 -12.06 -25.02
C THR A 3 -16.77 -11.25 -25.19
N ARG A 4 -16.82 -9.93 -24.95
CA ARG A 4 -15.63 -9.07 -24.98
C ARG A 4 -14.65 -9.47 -23.89
N CYS A 5 -13.36 -9.34 -24.17
CA CYS A 5 -12.31 -9.62 -23.21
C CYS A 5 -11.86 -8.32 -22.53
N VAL A 6 -11.71 -8.37 -21.21
CA VAL A 6 -11.08 -7.33 -20.41
C VAL A 6 -10.02 -7.99 -19.53
N HIS A 7 -8.78 -7.87 -19.92
CA HIS A 7 -7.66 -8.51 -19.21
C HIS A 7 -6.85 -7.51 -18.40
N GLN A 8 -6.22 -7.98 -17.36
CA GLN A 8 -5.32 -7.20 -16.52
C GLN A 8 -3.87 -7.65 -16.73
N VAL A 9 -2.93 -6.72 -16.70
CA VAL A 9 -1.50 -6.99 -16.85
C VAL A 9 -0.74 -6.36 -15.70
N LEU A 10 0.08 -7.17 -15.02
CA LEU A 10 0.95 -6.76 -13.92
C LEU A 10 2.40 -7.12 -14.28
N VAL A 11 3.34 -6.37 -13.75
CA VAL A 11 4.75 -6.79 -13.81
C VAL A 11 4.96 -8.06 -13.00
N GLY A 12 4.34 -8.18 -11.83
CA GLY A 12 4.37 -9.38 -11.02
C GLY A 12 3.21 -9.45 -10.04
N ALA A 13 2.87 -10.65 -9.58
CA ALA A 13 1.89 -10.88 -8.54
C ALA A 13 2.58 -11.45 -7.28
N ALA A 14 2.19 -10.95 -6.10
CA ALA A 14 2.70 -11.43 -4.83
C ALA A 14 1.60 -11.44 -3.76
N ARG A 15 1.64 -12.45 -2.88
CA ARG A 15 0.77 -12.45 -1.69
C ARG A 15 1.11 -11.25 -0.79
N ASN A 16 0.09 -10.68 -0.16
CA ASN A 16 0.22 -9.51 0.72
C ASN A 16 0.80 -8.27 -0.01
N ASP A 17 0.49 -8.14 -1.30
CA ASP A 17 0.79 -6.97 -2.10
C ASP A 17 -0.51 -6.25 -2.47
N ALA A 18 -0.55 -4.94 -2.24
CA ALA A 18 -1.77 -4.15 -2.40
C ALA A 18 -2.27 -4.11 -3.86
N ILE A 19 -1.35 -4.04 -4.83
CA ILE A 19 -1.69 -4.01 -6.26
C ILE A 19 -2.27 -5.35 -6.69
N THR A 20 -1.65 -6.45 -6.24
CA THR A 20 -2.16 -7.80 -6.49
C THR A 20 -3.55 -7.99 -5.89
N ALA A 21 -3.77 -7.54 -4.66
CA ALA A 21 -5.07 -7.61 -4.00
C ALA A 21 -6.13 -6.83 -4.78
N MET A 22 -5.82 -5.63 -5.22
CA MET A 22 -6.69 -4.81 -6.07
C MET A 22 -7.02 -5.50 -7.41
N ALA A 23 -6.02 -6.05 -8.09
CA ALA A 23 -6.24 -6.75 -9.34
C ALA A 23 -7.17 -7.96 -9.18
N LEU A 24 -7.07 -8.69 -8.05
CA LEU A 24 -7.96 -9.81 -7.72
C LEU A 24 -9.38 -9.34 -7.41
N GLU A 25 -9.57 -8.21 -6.72
CA GLU A 25 -10.89 -7.62 -6.48
C GLU A 25 -11.53 -7.16 -7.79
N ILE A 26 -10.81 -6.43 -8.64
CA ILE A 26 -11.26 -6.03 -9.98
C ILE A 26 -11.61 -7.26 -10.82
N GLN A 27 -10.81 -8.33 -10.75
CA GLN A 27 -11.06 -9.58 -11.46
C GLN A 27 -12.40 -10.20 -11.09
N SER A 28 -12.74 -10.18 -9.81
CA SER A 28 -14.04 -10.70 -9.33
C SER A 28 -15.20 -9.96 -9.97
N GLU A 29 -15.17 -8.63 -10.03
CA GLU A 29 -16.20 -7.80 -10.63
C GLU A 29 -16.24 -7.95 -12.17
N LEU A 30 -15.08 -8.00 -12.83
CA LEU A 30 -14.98 -8.13 -14.28
C LEU A 30 -15.61 -9.43 -14.79
N THR A 31 -15.44 -10.54 -14.07
CA THR A 31 -15.93 -11.86 -14.48
C THR A 31 -17.46 -11.97 -14.49
N GLU A 32 -18.18 -11.02 -13.90
CA GLU A 32 -19.64 -10.96 -14.01
C GLU A 32 -20.12 -10.61 -15.43
N SER A 33 -19.33 -9.87 -16.20
CA SER A 33 -19.73 -9.33 -17.50
C SER A 33 -18.77 -9.60 -18.66
N PHE A 34 -17.51 -9.95 -18.37
CA PHE A 34 -16.46 -10.10 -19.35
C PHE A 34 -15.70 -11.43 -19.20
N THR A 35 -15.05 -11.87 -20.27
CA THR A 35 -13.98 -12.86 -20.15
C THR A 35 -12.74 -12.13 -19.64
N SER A 36 -12.22 -12.51 -18.47
CA SER A 36 -11.11 -11.83 -17.83
C SER A 36 -10.07 -12.79 -17.27
N ASN A 37 -8.80 -12.41 -17.40
CA ASN A 37 -7.64 -13.04 -16.76
C ASN A 37 -6.66 -11.95 -16.33
N ILE A 38 -5.79 -12.30 -15.37
CA ILE A 38 -4.65 -11.49 -14.94
C ILE A 38 -3.40 -12.12 -15.54
N TYR A 39 -2.59 -11.33 -16.23
CA TYR A 39 -1.33 -11.78 -16.82
C TYR A 39 -0.13 -11.10 -16.13
N CYS A 40 0.88 -11.88 -15.76
CA CYS A 40 2.06 -11.39 -15.08
C CYS A 40 3.32 -11.62 -15.90
N HIS A 41 4.21 -10.61 -15.96
CA HIS A 41 5.52 -10.74 -16.60
C HIS A 41 6.45 -11.63 -15.79
N HIS A 42 6.56 -11.39 -14.48
CA HIS A 42 7.34 -12.27 -13.60
C HIS A 42 6.64 -13.61 -13.35
N PRO A 43 7.40 -14.67 -13.01
CA PRO A 43 6.83 -15.99 -12.74
C PRO A 43 5.70 -15.95 -11.71
N VAL A 44 4.60 -16.62 -12.02
CA VAL A 44 3.43 -16.73 -11.15
C VAL A 44 3.60 -17.92 -10.21
N ASP A 45 3.40 -17.70 -8.91
CA ASP A 45 3.41 -18.77 -7.93
C ASP A 45 2.18 -19.69 -8.11
N ALA A 46 2.39 -21.00 -8.00
CA ALA A 46 1.33 -22.02 -8.17
C ALA A 46 0.19 -21.92 -7.12
N SER A 47 0.32 -21.09 -6.11
CA SER A 47 -0.73 -20.83 -5.12
C SER A 47 -1.79 -19.82 -5.59
N PHE A 48 -1.55 -19.13 -6.72
CA PHE A 48 -2.55 -18.24 -7.31
C PHE A 48 -3.62 -19.05 -8.08
N PRO A 49 -4.84 -18.50 -8.24
CA PRO A 49 -5.88 -19.11 -9.06
C PRO A 49 -5.47 -19.23 -10.55
N ASP A 50 -6.06 -20.17 -11.28
CA ASP A 50 -5.75 -20.47 -12.70
C ASP A 50 -5.98 -19.30 -13.66
N TYR A 51 -6.73 -18.27 -13.28
CA TYR A 51 -6.92 -17.05 -14.06
C TYR A 51 -5.77 -16.04 -13.89
N VAL A 52 -4.82 -16.30 -12.97
CA VAL A 52 -3.55 -15.56 -12.87
C VAL A 52 -2.49 -16.35 -13.62
N ARG A 53 -2.05 -15.83 -14.76
CA ARG A 53 -1.27 -16.54 -15.77
C ARG A 53 0.03 -15.83 -16.10
N GLN A 54 0.90 -16.54 -16.82
CA GLN A 54 2.10 -15.92 -17.41
C GLN A 54 1.72 -14.99 -18.56
N LEU A 55 2.42 -13.86 -18.70
CA LEU A 55 2.21 -12.93 -19.80
C LEU A 55 2.41 -13.56 -21.17
N THR A 56 3.25 -14.58 -21.26
CA THR A 56 3.50 -15.35 -22.51
C THR A 56 2.28 -16.16 -22.98
N GLU A 57 1.26 -16.33 -22.13
CA GLU A 57 0.02 -17.04 -22.44
C GLU A 57 -1.10 -16.12 -22.95
N ILE A 58 -0.82 -14.78 -23.02
CA ILE A 58 -1.82 -13.84 -23.47
C ILE A 58 -2.12 -14.03 -24.97
N ASP A 59 -3.37 -14.28 -25.29
CA ASP A 59 -3.81 -14.44 -26.68
C ASP A 59 -3.77 -13.10 -27.44
N ALA A 60 -3.84 -13.20 -28.77
CA ALA A 60 -4.03 -12.01 -29.61
C ALA A 60 -5.40 -11.39 -29.32
N GLY A 61 -5.40 -10.12 -28.92
CA GLY A 61 -6.61 -9.38 -28.65
C GLY A 61 -7.20 -8.71 -29.90
N SER A 62 -8.33 -8.05 -29.72
CA SER A 62 -9.01 -7.27 -30.75
C SER A 62 -9.16 -5.80 -30.34
N PRO A 63 -9.43 -4.87 -31.28
CA PRO A 63 -9.68 -3.45 -30.94
C PRO A 63 -10.93 -3.22 -30.07
N ASP A 64 -11.81 -4.22 -29.95
CA ASP A 64 -13.01 -4.16 -29.11
C ASP A 64 -12.74 -4.62 -27.67
N ASP A 65 -11.60 -5.27 -27.43
CA ASP A 65 -11.16 -5.73 -26.11
C ASP A 65 -10.44 -4.62 -25.34
N VAL A 66 -10.24 -4.84 -24.05
CA VAL A 66 -9.55 -3.90 -23.15
C VAL A 66 -8.38 -4.60 -22.44
N LEU A 67 -7.29 -3.91 -22.34
CA LEU A 67 -6.13 -4.32 -21.55
C LEU A 67 -5.85 -3.29 -20.45
N ILE A 68 -5.94 -3.71 -19.19
CA ILE A 68 -5.69 -2.88 -18.01
C ILE A 68 -4.24 -3.12 -17.58
N TYR A 69 -3.40 -2.11 -17.63
CA TYR A 69 -2.03 -2.16 -17.16
C TYR A 69 -1.88 -1.52 -15.78
N HIS A 70 -1.47 -2.31 -14.79
CA HIS A 70 -1.18 -1.87 -13.43
C HIS A 70 0.26 -1.34 -13.36
N LEU A 71 0.42 -0.03 -13.46
CA LEU A 71 1.72 0.65 -13.49
C LEU A 71 2.17 1.06 -12.08
N SER A 72 3.25 0.45 -11.60
CA SER A 72 3.93 0.78 -10.32
C SER A 72 5.45 0.87 -10.45
N PHE A 73 6.02 0.22 -11.42
CA PHE A 73 7.39 0.36 -11.96
C PHE A 73 7.39 -0.21 -13.37
N GLY A 74 8.34 0.18 -14.21
CA GLY A 74 8.33 -0.15 -15.63
C GLY A 74 9.45 -1.09 -16.03
N ILE A 75 9.20 -1.81 -17.13
CA ILE A 75 10.19 -2.62 -17.82
C ILE A 75 10.02 -2.46 -19.33
N PRO A 76 11.10 -2.37 -20.11
CA PRO A 76 11.04 -2.12 -21.55
C PRO A 76 10.19 -3.13 -22.32
N GLU A 77 10.26 -4.39 -21.96
CA GLU A 77 9.50 -5.49 -22.58
C GLU A 77 7.99 -5.33 -22.43
N MET A 78 7.56 -4.76 -21.29
CA MET A 78 6.15 -4.44 -21.05
C MET A 78 5.70 -3.29 -21.94
N THR A 79 6.48 -2.22 -22.02
CA THR A 79 6.20 -1.10 -22.93
C THR A 79 6.07 -1.55 -24.38
N GLU A 80 7.01 -2.36 -24.88
CA GLU A 80 6.98 -2.90 -26.24
C GLU A 80 5.73 -3.74 -26.49
N LEU A 81 5.36 -4.60 -25.54
CA LEU A 81 4.16 -5.40 -25.62
C LEU A 81 2.93 -4.51 -25.72
N LEU A 82 2.75 -3.56 -24.78
CA LEU A 82 1.57 -2.71 -24.72
C LEU A 82 1.38 -1.85 -25.97
N LEU A 83 2.47 -1.29 -26.52
CA LEU A 83 2.44 -0.51 -27.74
C LEU A 83 2.13 -1.33 -29.00
N GLY A 84 2.42 -2.62 -28.98
CA GLY A 84 2.16 -3.56 -30.10
C GLY A 84 0.77 -4.18 -30.10
N ARG A 85 -0.07 -3.90 -29.09
CA ARG A 85 -1.38 -4.55 -28.93
C ARG A 85 -2.53 -3.70 -29.51
N PRO A 86 -3.56 -4.37 -30.07
CA PRO A 86 -4.70 -3.68 -30.69
C PRO A 86 -5.78 -3.24 -29.70
N GLU A 87 -5.80 -3.77 -28.47
CA GLU A 87 -6.84 -3.49 -27.46
C GLU A 87 -6.82 -2.03 -27.03
N LYS A 88 -7.93 -1.58 -26.49
CA LYS A 88 -7.99 -0.30 -25.78
C LYS A 88 -7.17 -0.41 -24.49
N LEU A 89 -6.15 0.43 -24.34
CA LEU A 89 -5.29 0.43 -23.16
C LEU A 89 -5.91 1.28 -22.04
N VAL A 90 -6.01 0.70 -20.85
CA VAL A 90 -6.33 1.38 -19.59
C VAL A 90 -5.07 1.36 -18.73
N VAL A 91 -4.65 2.49 -18.18
CA VAL A 91 -3.60 2.55 -17.17
C VAL A 91 -4.22 2.72 -15.80
N ALA A 92 -3.96 1.76 -14.90
CA ALA A 92 -4.20 1.85 -13.47
C ALA A 92 -2.88 2.26 -12.79
N TYR A 93 -2.78 3.49 -12.33
CA TYR A 93 -1.54 4.05 -11.83
C TYR A 93 -1.47 4.00 -10.30
N HIS A 94 -0.50 3.22 -9.80
CA HIS A 94 -0.29 2.97 -8.37
C HIS A 94 0.84 3.79 -7.77
N ASN A 95 1.30 4.80 -8.48
CA ASN A 95 2.52 5.57 -8.25
C ASN A 95 3.81 4.78 -8.52
N VAL A 96 4.85 5.51 -8.88
CA VAL A 96 6.20 4.99 -9.04
C VAL A 96 7.08 5.60 -7.97
N THR A 97 7.53 4.79 -7.02
CA THR A 97 8.43 5.23 -5.95
C THR A 97 9.67 5.94 -6.53
N PRO A 98 10.09 7.10 -6.01
CA PRO A 98 11.28 7.79 -6.48
C PRO A 98 12.53 6.90 -6.41
N ALA A 99 13.28 6.85 -7.52
CA ALA A 99 14.42 5.95 -7.70
C ALA A 99 15.56 6.21 -6.70
N GLU A 100 15.69 7.44 -6.21
CA GLU A 100 16.71 7.86 -5.27
C GLU A 100 16.73 7.07 -3.96
N TYR A 101 15.58 6.56 -3.50
CA TYR A 101 15.53 5.70 -2.31
C TYR A 101 16.28 4.38 -2.49
N TYR A 102 16.54 3.98 -3.72
CA TYR A 102 17.14 2.68 -4.06
C TYR A 102 18.49 2.79 -4.76
N ALA A 103 18.88 3.99 -5.19
CA ALA A 103 20.06 4.19 -6.05
C ALA A 103 21.36 3.58 -5.50
N GLU A 104 21.58 3.67 -4.19
CA GLU A 104 22.78 3.11 -3.54
C GLU A 104 22.64 1.62 -3.18
N LEU A 105 21.42 1.16 -2.84
CA LEU A 105 21.18 -0.18 -2.32
C LEU A 105 20.86 -1.19 -3.42
N LEU A 106 20.13 -0.77 -4.45
CA LEU A 106 19.56 -1.61 -5.50
C LEU A 106 19.52 -0.83 -6.83
N PRO A 107 20.67 -0.56 -7.47
CA PRO A 107 20.73 0.28 -8.68
C PRO A 107 19.82 -0.22 -9.81
N GLU A 108 19.78 -1.54 -10.07
CA GLU A 108 18.93 -2.11 -11.12
C GLU A 108 17.42 -1.87 -10.86
N PHE A 109 17.00 -1.90 -9.59
CA PHE A 109 15.62 -1.59 -9.24
C PHE A 109 15.34 -0.08 -9.32
N ALA A 110 16.32 0.75 -8.96
CA ALA A 110 16.24 2.20 -9.16
C ALA A 110 16.07 2.55 -10.64
N ASP A 111 16.79 1.88 -11.53
CA ASP A 111 16.65 2.04 -12.98
C ASP A 111 15.24 1.65 -13.46
N ALA A 112 14.67 0.55 -12.95
CA ALA A 112 13.30 0.15 -13.26
C ALA A 112 12.25 1.16 -12.77
N LEU A 113 12.46 1.77 -11.61
CA LEU A 113 11.62 2.86 -11.10
C LEU A 113 11.72 4.12 -11.99
N ALA A 114 12.94 4.54 -12.33
CA ALA A 114 13.16 5.68 -13.22
C ALA A 114 12.54 5.44 -14.60
N TYR A 115 12.65 4.20 -15.11
CA TYR A 115 12.01 3.81 -16.35
C TYR A 115 10.49 3.84 -16.24
N GLY A 116 9.89 3.40 -15.14
CA GLY A 116 8.44 3.42 -14.92
C GLY A 116 7.81 4.81 -15.04
N LYS A 117 8.48 5.86 -14.56
CA LYS A 117 8.06 7.26 -14.78
C LYS A 117 8.15 7.66 -16.27
N SER A 118 9.19 7.20 -16.95
CA SER A 118 9.35 7.42 -18.39
C SER A 118 8.29 6.66 -19.19
N GLU A 119 8.00 5.40 -18.81
CA GLU A 119 6.97 4.57 -19.42
C GLU A 119 5.58 5.20 -19.31
N ALA A 120 5.21 5.73 -18.14
CA ALA A 120 3.97 6.50 -17.99
C ALA A 120 3.89 7.63 -19.03
N SER A 121 4.97 8.39 -19.21
CA SER A 121 5.01 9.46 -20.18
C SER A 121 4.94 8.97 -21.65
N PHE A 122 5.49 7.81 -21.96
CA PHE A 122 5.44 7.24 -23.33
C PHE A 122 4.05 6.71 -23.68
N LEU A 123 3.36 6.09 -22.73
CA LEU A 123 2.07 5.45 -22.95
C LEU A 123 0.91 6.45 -23.11
N LYS A 124 1.02 7.67 -22.64
CA LYS A 124 -0.08 8.65 -22.54
C LYS A 124 -0.94 8.83 -23.81
N ASN A 125 -0.34 8.75 -25.00
CA ASN A 125 -1.05 8.92 -26.27
C ASN A 125 -1.75 7.64 -26.77
N GLN A 126 -1.50 6.51 -26.12
CA GLN A 126 -2.10 5.20 -26.45
C GLN A 126 -3.19 4.82 -25.47
N VAL A 127 -3.28 5.53 -24.33
CA VAL A 127 -4.20 5.20 -23.25
C VAL A 127 -5.58 5.77 -23.57
N SER A 128 -6.59 4.88 -23.50
CA SER A 128 -8.00 5.21 -23.68
C SER A 128 -8.67 5.68 -22.39
N LEU A 129 -8.12 5.28 -21.24
CA LEU A 129 -8.61 5.64 -19.91
C LEU A 129 -7.44 5.57 -18.90
N ALA A 130 -7.28 6.61 -18.11
CA ALA A 130 -6.32 6.65 -17.00
C ALA A 130 -7.05 6.68 -15.66
N ILE A 131 -6.66 5.79 -14.75
CA ILE A 131 -7.22 5.68 -13.40
C ILE A 131 -6.06 5.74 -12.40
N ALA A 132 -6.18 6.58 -11.40
CA ALA A 132 -5.19 6.76 -10.33
C ALA A 132 -5.78 6.37 -8.97
N ASP A 133 -4.95 5.88 -8.05
CA ASP A 133 -5.41 5.46 -6.71
C ASP A 133 -5.74 6.64 -5.78
N SER A 134 -5.25 7.84 -6.10
CA SER A 134 -5.35 9.03 -5.27
C SER A 134 -5.27 10.29 -6.13
N GLU A 135 -5.69 11.45 -5.58
CA GLU A 135 -5.52 12.75 -6.22
C GLU A 135 -4.02 13.05 -6.44
N PHE A 136 -3.17 12.69 -5.47
CA PHE A 136 -1.72 12.82 -5.60
C PHE A 136 -1.17 12.06 -6.83
N ASN A 137 -1.66 10.84 -7.06
CA ASN A 137 -1.28 10.05 -8.23
C ASN A 137 -1.85 10.61 -9.53
N ALA A 138 -3.08 11.17 -9.48
CA ALA A 138 -3.70 11.81 -10.63
C ALA A 138 -2.92 13.06 -11.07
N GLU A 139 -2.55 13.92 -10.12
CA GLU A 139 -1.71 15.10 -10.40
C GLU A 139 -0.36 14.71 -11.03
N GLU A 140 0.25 13.61 -10.62
CA GLU A 140 1.48 13.11 -11.22
C GLU A 140 1.24 12.66 -12.67
N LEU A 141 0.17 11.90 -12.98
CA LEU A 141 -0.20 11.51 -14.35
C LEU A 141 -0.50 12.72 -15.21
N GLU A 142 -1.22 13.72 -14.69
CA GLU A 142 -1.49 14.97 -15.39
C GLU A 142 -0.19 15.72 -15.73
N SER A 143 0.79 15.70 -14.83
CA SER A 143 2.12 16.26 -15.07
C SER A 143 2.88 15.57 -16.22
N PHE A 144 2.61 14.28 -16.47
CA PHE A 144 3.12 13.54 -17.62
C PHE A 144 2.33 13.84 -18.90
N GLY A 145 1.21 14.56 -18.80
CA GLY A 145 0.39 15.01 -19.93
C GLY A 145 -0.85 14.15 -20.21
N TYR A 146 -1.25 13.31 -19.26
CA TYR A 146 -2.55 12.63 -19.32
C TYR A 146 -3.69 13.64 -19.20
N GLN A 147 -4.83 13.34 -19.83
CA GLN A 147 -6.06 14.13 -19.76
C GLN A 147 -7.15 13.27 -19.11
N ASP A 148 -8.08 13.91 -18.40
CA ASP A 148 -9.27 13.25 -17.82
C ASP A 148 -8.91 12.02 -16.94
N VAL A 149 -7.97 12.21 -16.00
CA VAL A 149 -7.57 11.16 -15.06
C VAL A 149 -8.69 10.95 -14.02
N HIS A 150 -9.16 9.72 -13.90
CA HIS A 150 -10.17 9.36 -12.89
C HIS A 150 -9.49 8.86 -11.61
N VAL A 151 -10.00 9.30 -10.45
CA VAL A 151 -9.50 8.82 -9.15
C VAL A 151 -10.42 7.75 -8.60
N VAL A 152 -9.84 6.56 -8.39
CA VAL A 152 -10.50 5.42 -7.74
C VAL A 152 -9.52 4.83 -6.73
N ALA A 153 -9.76 5.04 -5.44
CA ALA A 153 -8.92 4.53 -4.36
C ALA A 153 -8.99 2.99 -4.30
N GLY A 154 -8.24 2.35 -5.19
CA GLY A 154 -8.29 0.92 -5.41
C GLY A 154 -7.55 0.10 -4.36
N GLY A 155 -7.93 -1.19 -4.22
CA GLY A 155 -7.26 -2.17 -3.38
C GLY A 155 -7.30 -1.87 -1.87
N ALA A 156 -8.01 -0.83 -1.47
CA ALA A 156 -8.18 -0.48 -0.08
C ALA A 156 -9.58 -0.90 0.38
N ASN A 157 -9.72 -2.14 0.82
CA ASN A 157 -10.85 -2.50 1.67
C ASN A 157 -10.42 -2.40 3.14
N PRO A 158 -10.42 -1.20 3.74
CA PRO A 158 -9.94 -1.01 5.11
C PRO A 158 -10.82 -1.73 6.13
N GLN A 159 -12.04 -2.09 5.74
CA GLN A 159 -12.98 -2.80 6.60
C GLN A 159 -12.76 -4.31 6.59
N ARG A 160 -11.95 -4.83 5.69
CA ARG A 160 -11.64 -6.26 5.54
C ARG A 160 -11.28 -6.92 6.86
N LEU A 161 -10.41 -6.29 7.64
CA LEU A 161 -9.94 -6.81 8.92
C LEU A 161 -10.91 -6.58 10.09
N ARG A 162 -11.96 -5.75 9.90
CA ARG A 162 -12.88 -5.41 10.98
C ARG A 162 -13.73 -6.60 11.44
N GLU A 163 -14.08 -7.50 10.54
CA GLU A 163 -14.89 -8.68 10.82
C GLU A 163 -14.03 -9.92 11.15
N VAL A 164 -12.72 -9.81 10.95
CA VAL A 164 -11.79 -10.90 11.27
C VAL A 164 -11.67 -11.05 12.79
N ALA A 165 -11.77 -12.28 13.29
CA ALA A 165 -11.59 -12.58 14.70
C ALA A 165 -10.15 -12.30 15.16
N ILE A 166 -9.96 -11.92 16.41
CA ILE A 166 -8.61 -11.79 16.97
C ILE A 166 -8.00 -13.18 17.21
N ASP A 167 -6.70 -13.29 17.04
CA ASP A 167 -5.93 -14.43 17.50
C ASP A 167 -5.68 -14.31 19.02
N VAL A 168 -6.44 -15.08 19.80
CA VAL A 168 -6.41 -15.02 21.27
C VAL A 168 -5.06 -15.44 21.85
N ASN A 169 -4.40 -16.41 21.22
CA ASN A 169 -3.08 -16.86 21.67
C ASN A 169 -2.02 -15.80 21.41
N PHE A 170 -2.04 -15.24 20.20
CA PHE A 170 -1.13 -14.15 19.82
C PHE A 170 -1.36 -12.91 20.68
N MET A 171 -2.62 -12.59 21.04
CA MET A 171 -2.93 -11.50 21.97
C MET A 171 -2.29 -11.73 23.34
N ALA A 172 -2.41 -12.95 23.89
CA ALA A 172 -1.81 -13.28 25.17
C ALA A 172 -0.27 -13.19 25.14
N ASP A 173 0.35 -13.62 24.03
CA ASP A 173 1.80 -13.48 23.82
C ASP A 173 2.23 -11.99 23.75
N LEU A 174 1.45 -11.15 23.08
CA LEU A 174 1.69 -9.70 23.01
C LEU A 174 1.57 -9.05 24.39
N GLU A 175 0.55 -9.38 25.17
CA GLU A 175 0.34 -8.85 26.53
C GLU A 175 1.48 -9.28 27.49
N GLN A 176 1.96 -10.51 27.35
CA GLN A 176 3.10 -10.99 28.11
C GLN A 176 4.40 -10.28 27.72
N HIS A 177 4.62 -10.06 26.41
CA HIS A 177 5.84 -9.45 25.91
C HIS A 177 5.86 -7.92 26.11
N PHE A 178 4.69 -7.28 25.98
CA PHE A 178 4.51 -5.83 26.10
C PHE A 178 3.48 -5.47 27.19
N PRO A 179 3.78 -5.68 28.47
CA PRO A 179 2.81 -5.50 29.56
C PRO A 179 2.30 -4.06 29.70
N ASN A 180 3.02 -3.07 29.14
CA ASN A 180 2.60 -1.68 29.12
C ASN A 180 2.11 -1.23 27.72
N GLY A 181 1.90 -2.18 26.81
CA GLY A 181 1.46 -1.93 25.42
C GLY A 181 2.61 -1.62 24.47
N PHE A 182 2.24 -1.39 23.22
CA PHE A 182 3.18 -1.16 22.12
C PHE A 182 2.61 -0.16 21.10
N ILE A 183 3.51 0.47 20.34
CA ILE A 183 3.18 1.18 19.10
C ILE A 183 3.32 0.22 17.92
N LEU A 184 2.50 0.39 16.90
CA LEU A 184 2.45 -0.49 15.74
C LEU A 184 2.90 0.22 14.47
N PHE A 185 3.77 -0.43 13.72
CA PHE A 185 4.16 -0.06 12.36
C PHE A 185 3.83 -1.22 11.42
N VAL A 186 3.05 -0.95 10.36
CA VAL A 186 2.67 -1.97 9.37
C VAL A 186 3.11 -1.51 8.00
N SER A 187 4.07 -2.20 7.41
CA SER A 187 4.54 -1.95 6.05
C SER A 187 5.52 -3.04 5.61
N GLN A 188 5.74 -3.17 4.31
CA GLN A 188 6.96 -3.83 3.82
C GLN A 188 8.18 -3.06 4.34
N VAL A 189 9.25 -3.78 4.73
CA VAL A 189 10.50 -3.17 5.21
C VAL A 189 11.31 -2.70 3.98
N LEU A 190 11.10 -1.43 3.61
CA LEU A 190 11.67 -0.78 2.44
C LEU A 190 12.28 0.59 2.81
N PRO A 191 13.27 1.10 2.06
CA PRO A 191 13.95 2.35 2.39
C PRO A 191 13.02 3.56 2.59
N HIS A 192 12.11 3.82 1.65
CA HIS A 192 11.17 4.94 1.72
C HIS A 192 10.11 4.82 2.83
N LYS A 193 9.98 3.65 3.47
CA LYS A 193 9.08 3.43 4.61
C LYS A 193 9.69 3.87 5.94
N ARG A 194 11.02 4.10 5.97
CA ARG A 194 11.76 4.64 7.11
C ARG A 194 11.52 3.88 8.42
N VAL A 195 11.69 2.56 8.37
CA VAL A 195 11.65 1.71 9.59
C VAL A 195 12.70 2.14 10.62
N ASP A 196 13.82 2.68 10.16
CA ASP A 196 14.86 3.30 10.99
C ASP A 196 14.28 4.42 11.89
N HIS A 197 13.44 5.30 11.36
CA HIS A 197 12.76 6.34 12.15
C HIS A 197 11.81 5.75 13.19
N ALA A 198 11.08 4.66 12.87
CA ALA A 198 10.22 4.00 13.86
C ALA A 198 11.04 3.45 15.05
N LEU A 199 12.22 2.91 14.79
CA LEU A 199 13.16 2.45 15.84
C LEU A 199 13.69 3.62 16.68
N GLU A 200 14.07 4.73 16.06
CA GLU A 200 14.53 5.94 16.76
C GLU A 200 13.42 6.55 17.62
N ILE A 201 12.18 6.59 17.12
CA ILE A 201 10.99 7.02 17.87
C ILE A 201 10.81 6.14 19.11
N LEU A 202 10.86 4.80 18.98
CA LEU A 202 10.81 3.91 20.16
C LEU A 202 11.87 4.26 21.18
N GLN A 203 13.13 4.48 20.74
CA GLN A 203 14.22 4.82 21.62
C GLN A 203 13.95 6.12 22.39
N LEU A 204 13.46 7.18 21.71
CA LEU A 204 13.11 8.45 22.33
C LEU A 204 11.96 8.30 23.33
N LEU A 205 10.91 7.56 22.99
CA LEU A 205 9.78 7.29 23.88
C LEU A 205 10.26 6.61 25.19
N ARG A 206 11.23 5.71 25.10
CA ARG A 206 11.74 4.98 26.26
C ARG A 206 12.78 5.75 27.06
N THR A 207 13.70 6.44 26.40
CA THR A 207 14.83 7.10 27.09
C THR A 207 14.49 8.51 27.55
N VAL A 208 13.79 9.29 26.75
CA VAL A 208 13.41 10.68 27.05
C VAL A 208 12.10 10.74 27.82
N HIS A 209 11.05 10.11 27.26
CA HIS A 209 9.71 10.11 27.88
C HIS A 209 9.54 9.06 28.98
N ARG A 210 10.51 8.13 29.13
CA ARG A 210 10.49 7.04 30.12
C ARG A 210 9.24 6.15 30.05
N LEU A 211 8.68 6.00 28.85
CA LEU A 211 7.57 5.11 28.58
C LEU A 211 8.11 3.70 28.36
N ASN A 212 7.74 2.76 29.23
CA ASN A 212 8.18 1.36 29.11
C ASN A 212 7.23 0.59 28.17
N ILE A 213 7.22 0.97 26.92
CA ILE A 213 6.39 0.39 25.85
C ILE A 213 7.25 -0.33 24.82
N GLY A 214 6.60 -1.12 23.95
CA GLY A 214 7.23 -1.80 22.82
C GLY A 214 6.93 -1.18 21.47
N LEU A 215 7.57 -1.74 20.43
CA LEU A 215 7.27 -1.51 19.01
C LEU A 215 7.07 -2.87 18.34
N VAL A 216 5.97 -3.00 17.61
CA VAL A 216 5.76 -4.12 16.68
C VAL A 216 5.86 -3.58 15.26
N ILE A 217 6.74 -4.20 14.46
CA ILE A 217 6.88 -3.96 13.02
C ILE A 217 6.31 -5.19 12.31
N ALA A 218 5.18 -5.02 11.61
CA ALA A 218 4.54 -6.09 10.87
C ALA A 218 4.63 -5.85 9.36
N GLY A 219 5.16 -6.83 8.65
CA GLY A 219 5.26 -6.82 7.20
C GLY A 219 6.52 -7.50 6.67
N PRO A 220 6.50 -7.95 5.41
CA PRO A 220 7.59 -8.75 4.86
C PRO A 220 8.85 -7.91 4.66
N ILE A 221 9.98 -8.57 4.91
CA ILE A 221 11.31 -8.05 4.60
C ILE A 221 11.69 -8.64 3.24
N ARG A 222 11.76 -7.79 2.20
CA ARG A 222 12.02 -8.25 0.83
C ARG A 222 13.38 -7.82 0.28
N GLN A 223 14.08 -6.93 1.02
CA GLN A 223 15.36 -6.36 0.56
C GLN A 223 16.48 -6.67 1.55
N PRO A 224 17.30 -7.70 1.30
CA PRO A 224 18.32 -8.18 2.24
C PRO A 224 19.32 -7.10 2.67
N ALA A 225 19.70 -6.18 1.78
CA ALA A 225 20.63 -5.10 2.11
C ALA A 225 20.03 -4.12 3.13
N TYR A 226 18.75 -3.75 2.96
CA TYR A 226 18.07 -2.87 3.90
C TYR A 226 17.71 -3.61 5.20
N GLU A 227 17.35 -4.89 5.11
CA GLU A 227 17.17 -5.76 6.27
C GLU A 227 18.42 -5.75 7.17
N PHE A 228 19.60 -5.93 6.58
CA PHE A 228 20.86 -5.92 7.31
C PHE A 228 21.08 -4.58 8.03
N ALA A 229 20.76 -3.44 7.38
CA ALA A 229 20.86 -2.12 8.00
C ALA A 229 19.91 -1.98 9.19
N VAL A 230 18.64 -2.39 9.04
CA VAL A 230 17.62 -2.36 10.11
C VAL A 230 18.00 -3.30 11.26
N GLN A 231 18.49 -4.50 10.99
CA GLN A 231 18.97 -5.42 12.02
C GLN A 231 20.18 -4.86 12.77
N THR A 232 21.11 -4.23 12.07
CA THR A 232 22.28 -3.59 12.70
C THR A 232 21.84 -2.47 13.64
N LEU A 233 20.86 -1.66 13.25
CA LEU A 233 20.30 -0.62 14.10
C LEU A 233 19.61 -1.24 15.33
N ARG A 234 18.76 -2.24 15.12
CA ARG A 234 18.11 -3.00 16.19
C ARG A 234 19.10 -3.54 17.22
N ASP A 235 20.18 -4.18 16.74
CA ASP A 235 21.18 -4.79 17.61
C ASP A 235 21.95 -3.72 18.42
N LYS A 236 22.16 -2.53 17.86
CA LYS A 236 22.70 -1.38 18.60
C LYS A 236 21.76 -0.88 19.70
N LEU A 237 20.46 -0.92 19.45
CA LEU A 237 19.46 -0.50 20.44
C LEU A 237 19.33 -1.50 21.59
N GLN A 238 19.77 -2.77 21.41
CA GLN A 238 19.72 -3.87 22.39
C GLN A 238 18.34 -3.99 23.07
N ASP A 239 17.27 -3.81 22.29
CA ASP A 239 15.95 -3.62 22.85
C ASP A 239 15.11 -4.89 22.81
N SER A 240 14.79 -5.44 24.00
CA SER A 240 13.85 -6.55 24.16
C SER A 240 12.38 -6.16 23.91
N HIS A 241 12.10 -4.89 23.65
CA HIS A 241 10.76 -4.35 23.44
C HIS A 241 10.44 -4.13 21.94
N LEU A 242 11.17 -4.81 21.07
CA LEU A 242 10.95 -4.80 19.62
C LEU A 242 10.55 -6.20 19.14
N LEU A 243 9.41 -6.29 18.46
CA LEU A 243 8.98 -7.47 17.74
C LEU A 243 8.95 -7.19 16.22
N MET A 244 9.77 -7.91 15.46
CA MET A 244 9.72 -7.92 13.99
C MET A 244 8.83 -9.10 13.55
N ALA A 245 7.54 -8.84 13.30
CA ALA A 245 6.59 -9.83 12.82
C ALA A 245 6.59 -9.82 11.28
N ASN A 246 7.37 -10.70 10.68
CA ASN A 246 7.65 -10.72 9.25
C ASN A 246 6.36 -10.90 8.42
N ALA A 247 5.78 -12.09 8.44
CA ALA A 247 4.50 -12.38 7.81
C ALA A 247 3.47 -12.69 8.91
N VAL A 248 2.36 -11.97 8.91
CA VAL A 248 1.26 -12.16 9.86
C VAL A 248 0.01 -12.60 9.11
N THR A 249 -0.84 -13.41 9.76
CA THR A 249 -2.18 -13.72 9.22
C THR A 249 -3.12 -12.53 9.40
N ASP A 250 -4.29 -12.59 8.76
CA ASP A 250 -5.31 -11.54 8.90
C ASP A 250 -5.80 -11.42 10.36
N GLU A 251 -5.92 -12.55 11.07
CA GLU A 251 -6.29 -12.59 12.49
C GLU A 251 -5.22 -11.93 13.37
N GLN A 252 -3.95 -12.19 13.09
CA GLN A 252 -2.84 -11.57 13.80
C GLN A 252 -2.74 -10.09 13.48
N LEU A 253 -2.94 -9.68 12.22
CA LEU A 253 -2.92 -8.27 11.82
C LEU A 253 -4.08 -7.49 12.47
N ALA A 254 -5.30 -8.06 12.46
CA ALA A 254 -6.44 -7.48 13.16
C ALA A 254 -6.18 -7.36 14.67
N THR A 255 -5.52 -8.36 15.27
CA THR A 255 -5.12 -8.37 16.68
C THR A 255 -4.14 -7.23 16.96
N LEU A 256 -3.11 -7.05 16.13
CA LEU A 256 -2.12 -5.97 16.28
C LEU A 256 -2.77 -4.59 16.24
N TYR A 257 -3.63 -4.31 15.26
CA TYR A 257 -4.33 -3.02 15.17
C TYR A 257 -5.21 -2.75 16.39
N ARG A 258 -5.94 -3.76 16.90
CA ARG A 258 -6.85 -3.59 18.04
C ARG A 258 -6.12 -3.47 19.38
N ALA A 259 -4.94 -4.08 19.50
CA ALA A 259 -4.15 -4.11 20.73
C ALA A 259 -3.20 -2.90 20.87
N CYS A 260 -2.78 -2.28 19.77
CA CYS A 260 -1.78 -1.21 19.82
C CYS A 260 -2.31 0.05 20.53
N LEU A 261 -1.39 0.76 21.17
CA LEU A 261 -1.65 2.07 21.77
C LEU A 261 -1.84 3.13 20.68
N CYS A 262 -1.02 3.04 19.62
CA CYS A 262 -1.00 3.94 18.48
C CYS A 262 -0.39 3.23 17.27
N TYR A 263 -0.97 3.45 16.09
CA TYR A 263 -0.33 3.16 14.81
C TYR A 263 0.55 4.34 14.41
N ILE A 264 1.76 4.07 13.98
CA ILE A 264 2.69 5.09 13.45
C ILE A 264 3.06 4.78 12.00
N GLY A 265 3.16 5.81 11.16
CA GLY A 265 3.63 5.73 9.77
C GLY A 265 4.69 6.77 9.51
N THR A 266 5.91 6.31 9.24
CA THR A 266 7.10 7.15 9.02
C THR A 266 7.52 7.23 7.56
N SER A 267 6.68 6.74 6.64
CA SER A 267 6.96 6.74 5.21
C SER A 267 7.24 8.14 4.66
N GLU A 268 8.21 8.25 3.77
CA GLU A 268 8.53 9.48 3.04
C GLU A 268 7.88 9.52 1.65
N HIS A 269 7.29 8.40 1.21
CA HIS A 269 6.58 8.32 -0.06
C HIS A 269 5.46 7.28 -0.01
N GLU A 270 4.25 7.66 -0.44
CA GLU A 270 3.05 6.82 -0.48
C GLU A 270 2.13 7.24 -1.65
N GLY A 271 1.71 6.27 -2.46
CA GLY A 271 0.72 6.48 -3.52
C GLY A 271 -0.73 6.46 -3.03
N LEU A 272 -1.03 5.73 -1.93
CA LEU A 272 -2.35 5.67 -1.29
C LEU A 272 -2.22 5.54 0.23
N SER A 273 -1.44 4.57 0.72
CA SER A 273 -1.26 4.22 2.13
C SER A 273 -2.49 3.55 2.79
N VAL A 274 -2.64 2.26 2.55
CA VAL A 274 -3.73 1.43 3.11
C VAL A 274 -3.64 1.21 4.63
N PRO A 275 -2.46 0.95 5.23
CA PRO A 275 -2.34 0.61 6.65
C PRO A 275 -2.95 1.61 7.64
N PRO A 276 -2.86 2.95 7.44
CA PRO A 276 -3.57 3.89 8.31
C PRO A 276 -5.10 3.74 8.28
N LEU A 277 -5.67 3.39 7.13
CA LEU A 277 -7.11 3.13 6.99
C LEU A 277 -7.53 1.86 7.74
N GLU A 278 -6.72 0.79 7.61
CA GLU A 278 -6.93 -0.45 8.37
C GLU A 278 -6.81 -0.22 9.88
N ALA A 279 -5.85 0.61 10.31
CA ALA A 279 -5.70 1.03 11.70
C ALA A 279 -6.95 1.74 12.23
N MET A 280 -7.48 2.71 11.48
CA MET A 280 -8.73 3.41 11.80
C MET A 280 -9.92 2.45 11.87
N ALA A 281 -10.03 1.51 10.91
CA ALA A 281 -11.12 0.53 10.86
C ALA A 281 -11.13 -0.41 12.08
N ASN A 282 -9.96 -0.69 12.63
CA ASN A 282 -9.78 -1.51 13.82
C ASN A 282 -9.69 -0.68 15.12
N GLY A 283 -9.91 0.64 15.06
CA GLY A 283 -9.98 1.52 16.21
C GLY A 283 -8.62 1.93 16.81
N ALA A 284 -7.52 1.79 16.05
CA ALA A 284 -6.23 2.30 16.46
C ALA A 284 -6.13 3.83 16.24
N PRO A 285 -5.60 4.60 17.20
CA PRO A 285 -5.18 5.99 16.93
C PRO A 285 -4.06 6.02 15.90
N VAL A 286 -4.08 6.99 15.00
CA VAL A 286 -3.13 7.08 13.87
C VAL A 286 -2.29 8.35 13.99
N VAL A 287 -0.97 8.20 13.88
CA VAL A 287 0.02 9.29 13.75
C VAL A 287 0.95 8.97 12.58
N VAL A 288 0.98 9.82 11.57
CA VAL A 288 1.71 9.57 10.31
C VAL A 288 2.40 10.82 9.77
N LEU A 289 3.44 10.66 8.96
CA LEU A 289 3.98 11.73 8.13
C LEU A 289 3.10 11.97 6.92
N GLY A 290 2.98 13.22 6.50
CA GLY A 290 2.19 13.66 5.35
C GLY A 290 2.93 13.42 4.02
N ALA A 291 3.27 12.18 3.71
CA ALA A 291 4.00 11.76 2.52
C ALA A 291 3.05 11.42 1.38
N GLY A 292 3.21 12.07 0.22
CA GLY A 292 2.41 11.76 -0.96
C GLY A 292 0.91 11.85 -0.69
N ALA A 293 0.17 10.77 -0.92
CA ALA A 293 -1.27 10.70 -0.71
C ALA A 293 -1.73 10.57 0.75
N VAL A 294 -0.84 10.46 1.73
CA VAL A 294 -1.22 10.28 3.15
C VAL A 294 -2.15 11.37 3.68
N PRO A 295 -1.95 12.68 3.37
CA PRO A 295 -2.85 13.73 3.83
C PRO A 295 -4.30 13.56 3.36
N GLU A 296 -4.52 13.16 2.11
CA GLU A 296 -5.86 12.93 1.55
C GLU A 296 -6.46 11.60 2.05
N THR A 297 -5.63 10.59 2.31
CA THR A 297 -6.05 9.30 2.84
C THR A 297 -6.54 9.44 4.29
N VAL A 298 -5.73 10.04 5.13
CA VAL A 298 -5.99 10.13 6.59
C VAL A 298 -6.91 11.30 6.94
N LYS A 299 -6.75 12.47 6.34
CA LYS A 299 -7.52 13.69 6.63
C LYS A 299 -7.64 13.94 8.14
N SER A 300 -8.86 14.13 8.63
CA SER A 300 -9.17 14.35 10.05
C SER A 300 -9.22 13.05 10.88
N GLY A 301 -9.01 11.87 10.28
CA GLY A 301 -9.10 10.58 10.96
C GLY A 301 -7.90 10.24 11.85
N GLY A 302 -6.81 11.00 11.75
CA GLY A 302 -5.59 10.83 12.54
C GLY A 302 -4.81 12.13 12.64
N ILE A 303 -3.61 12.06 13.21
CA ILE A 303 -2.64 13.15 13.20
C ILE A 303 -1.72 12.96 12.00
N VAL A 304 -1.75 13.91 11.07
CA VAL A 304 -0.86 13.98 9.92
C VAL A 304 0.17 15.08 10.20
N LEU A 305 1.41 14.68 10.39
CA LEU A 305 2.52 15.60 10.63
C LEU A 305 3.13 16.06 9.31
N PRO A 306 3.66 17.29 9.21
CA PRO A 306 4.42 17.73 8.05
C PRO A 306 5.50 16.72 7.64
N ILE A 307 5.77 16.60 6.33
CA ILE A 307 6.74 15.60 5.82
C ILE A 307 8.16 15.83 6.34
N ASP A 308 8.51 17.06 6.67
CA ASP A 308 9.80 17.48 7.22
C ASP A 308 9.88 17.39 8.75
N THR A 309 8.85 16.83 9.41
CA THR A 309 8.87 16.62 10.87
C THR A 309 9.98 15.65 11.27
N GLY A 310 10.87 16.09 12.14
CA GLY A 310 11.94 15.26 12.67
C GLY A 310 11.46 14.17 13.63
N VAL A 311 12.30 13.16 13.86
CA VAL A 311 11.95 12.03 14.75
C VAL A 311 11.68 12.46 16.20
N ILE A 312 12.29 13.58 16.66
CA ILE A 312 12.08 14.11 18.01
C ILE A 312 10.65 14.64 18.15
N GLU A 313 10.23 15.52 17.25
CA GLU A 313 8.88 16.08 17.22
C GLU A 313 7.83 14.99 17.02
N PHE A 314 8.12 14.00 16.18
CA PHE A 314 7.24 12.86 15.99
C PHE A 314 7.06 12.06 17.29
N ALA A 315 8.17 11.80 18.01
CA ALA A 315 8.14 11.09 19.28
C ALA A 315 7.36 11.86 20.37
N GLU A 316 7.46 13.20 20.41
CA GLU A 316 6.65 14.05 21.32
C GLU A 316 5.15 13.86 21.09
N VAL A 317 4.71 13.88 19.80
CA VAL A 317 3.29 13.69 19.46
C VAL A 317 2.82 12.29 19.84
N VAL A 318 3.63 11.26 19.56
CA VAL A 318 3.30 9.87 19.94
C VAL A 318 3.24 9.71 21.46
N ALA A 319 4.17 10.33 22.21
CA ALA A 319 4.15 10.32 23.67
C ALA A 319 2.86 10.93 24.22
N GLU A 320 2.42 12.07 23.67
CA GLU A 320 1.14 12.69 24.04
C GLU A 320 -0.05 11.77 23.75
N VAL A 321 -0.11 11.15 22.56
CA VAL A 321 -1.18 10.18 22.23
C VAL A 321 -1.18 9.00 23.20
N ILE A 322 -0.02 8.47 23.60
CA ILE A 322 0.07 7.32 24.50
C ILE A 322 -0.35 7.68 25.93
N THR A 323 0.01 8.86 26.41
CA THR A 323 -0.25 9.27 27.81
C THR A 323 -1.60 9.90 28.02
N ASN A 324 -2.20 10.47 26.98
CA ASN A 324 -3.48 11.18 27.04
C ASN A 324 -4.65 10.30 26.54
N SER A 325 -5.39 9.70 27.48
CA SER A 325 -6.52 8.81 27.16
C SER A 325 -7.66 9.51 26.42
N ASP A 326 -7.87 10.81 26.67
CA ASP A 326 -8.93 11.58 26.03
C ASP A 326 -8.59 11.84 24.57
N LEU A 327 -7.31 12.20 24.28
CA LEU A 327 -6.81 12.35 22.92
C LEU A 327 -6.93 11.03 22.16
N ARG A 328 -6.53 9.90 22.74
CA ARG A 328 -6.71 8.59 22.11
C ARG A 328 -8.16 8.30 21.77
N SER A 329 -9.07 8.59 22.71
CA SER A 329 -10.50 8.40 22.48
C SER A 329 -11.05 9.29 21.38
N GLN A 330 -10.55 10.52 21.26
CA GLN A 330 -10.90 11.45 20.17
C GLN A 330 -10.41 10.92 18.82
N LEU A 331 -9.14 10.50 18.74
CA LEU A 331 -8.57 9.95 17.50
C LEU A 331 -9.29 8.69 17.03
N ARG A 332 -9.66 7.79 17.94
CA ARG A 332 -10.47 6.61 17.60
C ARG A 332 -11.81 6.98 16.98
N ARG A 333 -12.51 7.96 17.53
CA ARG A 333 -13.79 8.45 16.95
C ARG A 333 -13.57 9.14 15.61
N ALA A 334 -12.51 9.92 15.48
CA ALA A 334 -12.15 10.61 14.26
C ALA A 334 -11.84 9.62 13.13
N GLY A 335 -11.08 8.54 13.41
CA GLY A 335 -10.80 7.48 12.46
C GLY A 335 -12.07 6.80 11.93
N VAL A 336 -13.00 6.45 12.83
CA VAL A 336 -14.30 5.87 12.43
C VAL A 336 -15.11 6.86 11.58
N ALA A 337 -15.12 8.14 11.94
CA ALA A 337 -15.83 9.19 11.18
C ALA A 337 -15.24 9.32 9.76
N ARG A 338 -13.91 9.29 9.63
CA ARG A 338 -13.21 9.34 8.33
C ARG A 338 -13.61 8.20 7.40
N LEU A 339 -13.71 6.98 7.93
CA LEU A 339 -14.12 5.83 7.13
C LEU A 339 -15.58 5.92 6.66
N ASN A 340 -16.46 6.54 7.47
CA ASN A 340 -17.86 6.74 7.10
C ASN A 340 -18.05 7.82 6.00
N GLU A 341 -17.00 8.52 5.58
CA GLU A 341 -17.04 9.41 4.41
C GLU A 341 -17.05 8.62 3.08
N GLY A 342 -17.03 7.28 3.13
CA GLY A 342 -17.12 6.41 1.94
C GLY A 342 -15.83 6.31 1.14
N PHE A 343 -14.69 6.58 1.77
CA PHE A 343 -13.38 6.42 1.12
C PHE A 343 -13.14 4.95 0.78
N ALA A 344 -12.84 4.67 -0.48
CA ALA A 344 -12.61 3.34 -1.06
C ALA A 344 -13.82 2.38 -1.02
N GLU A 345 -15.03 2.85 -0.72
CA GLU A 345 -16.23 2.02 -0.86
C GLU A 345 -16.52 1.69 -2.32
N ASN A 346 -16.75 0.40 -2.60
CA ASN A 346 -17.07 -0.12 -3.93
C ASN A 346 -16.03 0.28 -5.01
N SER A 347 -14.76 0.40 -4.63
CA SER A 347 -13.71 0.84 -5.56
C SER A 347 -13.56 -0.08 -6.77
N ALA A 348 -13.59 -1.40 -6.60
CA ALA A 348 -13.52 -2.35 -7.70
C ALA A 348 -14.71 -2.20 -8.66
N GLN A 349 -15.92 -2.04 -8.12
CA GLN A 349 -17.13 -1.79 -8.93
C GLN A 349 -17.02 -0.48 -9.73
N LYS A 350 -16.62 0.63 -9.07
CA LYS A 350 -16.40 1.94 -9.73
C LYS A 350 -15.36 1.84 -10.84
N PHE A 351 -14.27 1.10 -10.57
CA PHE A 351 -13.24 0.84 -11.57
C PHE A 351 -13.81 0.13 -12.80
N VAL A 352 -14.57 -0.95 -12.59
CA VAL A 352 -15.20 -1.73 -13.67
C VAL A 352 -16.27 -0.94 -14.42
N GLU A 353 -17.03 -0.06 -13.75
CA GLU A 353 -17.96 0.87 -14.39
C GLU A 353 -17.25 1.82 -15.37
N LEU A 354 -16.11 2.41 -14.99
CA LEU A 354 -15.30 3.25 -15.87
C LEU A 354 -14.79 2.47 -17.09
N VAL A 355 -14.21 1.28 -16.84
CA VAL A 355 -13.72 0.41 -17.92
C VAL A 355 -14.84 -0.02 -18.85
N SER A 356 -16.02 -0.32 -18.31
CA SER A 356 -17.20 -0.68 -19.12
C SER A 356 -17.65 0.47 -20.02
N GLY A 357 -17.51 1.72 -19.58
CA GLY A 357 -17.82 2.92 -20.36
C GLY A 357 -17.03 3.05 -21.66
N ILE A 358 -15.81 2.54 -21.73
CA ILE A 358 -14.98 2.58 -22.95
C ILE A 358 -15.20 1.36 -23.85
N THR A 359 -15.91 0.33 -23.39
CA THR A 359 -16.22 -0.87 -24.20
C THR A 359 -17.42 -0.69 -25.14
N VAL A 360 -18.17 0.41 -25.01
CA VAL A 360 -19.38 0.70 -25.79
C VAL A 360 -19.04 1.28 -27.17
#